data_53e03c5173221c9cd54e032ea1d00d4b
#
_entry.id   53e03c5173221c9cd54e032ea1d00d4b
#
_cell.length_a   1.000
_cell.length_b   1.000
_cell.length_c   1.000
_cell.angle_alpha   90.00
_cell.angle_beta   90.00
_cell.angle_gamma   90.00
#
_symmetry.space_group_name_H-M   'P 1'
#
loop_
_entity.id
_entity.type
_entity.pdbx_description
1 polymer ?
#
loop_
_entity_poly.entity_id
_entity_poly.type
_entity_poly.pdbx_seq_one_letter_code
_entity_poly.pdbx_strand_id
1 'polypeptide(L)'
;MYIRNIIILLMENMKISEQDIIKAQELWAENIIKIGKIYLEKGNYKDFARNFVKNFYAYDIGKVLFKPTLASKNQFRNTFDDALSYFVKGSIQEDEGFALKCWDNIRYEDRNIVILDNYAFAMGNYFFKSSNTDNEIKVEYTFGYIKKNEQHLVINLHHSSLPFKNN
;
A
#
# COMPACT_ATOMS: atom_id res chain seq x y z
N MET A 1 -16.98 -33.13 -17.98
CA MET A 1 -15.51 -33.02 -18.12
C MET A 1 -15.06 -31.58 -18.41
N TYR A 2 -15.70 -30.89 -19.34
CA TYR A 2 -15.32 -29.51 -19.75
C TYR A 2 -15.45 -28.46 -18.60
N ILE A 3 -16.55 -28.44 -17.86
CA ILE A 3 -16.80 -27.48 -16.76
C ILE A 3 -15.78 -27.62 -15.62
N ARG A 4 -15.41 -28.86 -15.29
CA ARG A 4 -14.42 -29.17 -14.25
C ARG A 4 -13.03 -28.61 -14.62
N ASN A 5 -12.63 -28.69 -15.87
CA ASN A 5 -11.36 -28.19 -16.36
C ASN A 5 -11.35 -26.64 -16.37
N ILE A 6 -12.48 -25.99 -16.69
CA ILE A 6 -12.61 -24.53 -16.64
C ILE A 6 -12.51 -24.03 -15.19
N ILE A 7 -13.17 -24.70 -14.24
CA ILE A 7 -13.09 -24.34 -12.82
C ILE A 7 -11.67 -24.49 -12.29
N ILE A 8 -10.98 -25.58 -12.62
CA ILE A 8 -9.57 -25.79 -12.21
C ILE A 8 -8.68 -24.69 -12.80
N LEU A 9 -8.84 -24.35 -14.07
CA LEU A 9 -8.06 -23.28 -14.72
C LEU A 9 -8.33 -21.91 -14.08
N LEU A 10 -9.58 -21.59 -13.74
CA LEU A 10 -9.94 -20.35 -13.04
C LEU A 10 -9.35 -20.31 -11.61
N MET A 11 -9.34 -21.45 -10.91
CA MET A 11 -8.73 -21.55 -9.58
C MET A 11 -7.20 -21.41 -9.64
N GLU A 12 -6.54 -21.96 -10.65
CA GLU A 12 -5.10 -21.79 -10.86
C GLU A 12 -4.72 -20.34 -11.18
N ASN A 13 -5.53 -19.65 -11.98
CA ASN A 13 -5.33 -18.23 -12.32
C ASN A 13 -5.55 -17.29 -11.13
N MET A 14 -6.21 -17.75 -10.06
CA MET A 14 -6.42 -16.96 -8.83
C MET A 14 -5.30 -17.13 -7.80
N LYS A 15 -4.33 -18.01 -8.01
CA LYS A 15 -3.19 -18.14 -7.09
C LYS A 15 -2.30 -16.91 -7.14
N ILE A 16 -1.84 -16.49 -5.95
CA ILE A 16 -0.85 -15.41 -5.81
C ILE A 16 0.54 -16.04 -5.92
N SER A 17 1.45 -15.36 -6.60
CA SER A 17 2.87 -15.68 -6.60
C SER A 17 3.66 -14.66 -5.78
N GLU A 18 4.87 -15.01 -5.38
CA GLU A 18 5.78 -14.08 -4.71
C GLU A 18 6.09 -12.87 -5.59
N GLN A 19 6.22 -13.09 -6.90
CA GLN A 19 6.47 -12.03 -7.87
C GLN A 19 5.30 -11.04 -7.98
N ASP A 20 4.04 -11.51 -7.81
CA ASP A 20 2.88 -10.61 -7.77
C ASP A 20 2.96 -9.65 -6.58
N ILE A 21 3.43 -10.14 -5.42
CA ILE A 21 3.58 -9.33 -4.21
C ILE A 21 4.71 -8.30 -4.38
N ILE A 22 5.87 -8.73 -4.90
CA ILE A 22 7.00 -7.84 -5.16
C ILE A 22 6.55 -6.71 -6.10
N LYS A 23 5.89 -7.05 -7.20
CA LYS A 23 5.37 -6.09 -8.17
C LYS A 23 4.33 -5.15 -7.54
N ALA A 24 3.43 -5.66 -6.71
CA ALA A 24 2.44 -4.83 -6.01
C ALA A 24 3.11 -3.80 -5.08
N GLN A 25 4.17 -4.19 -4.37
CA GLN A 25 4.96 -3.30 -3.51
C GLN A 25 5.70 -2.23 -4.32
N GLU A 26 6.33 -2.61 -5.42
CA GLU A 26 7.03 -1.68 -6.32
C GLU A 26 6.06 -0.65 -6.91
N LEU A 27 4.93 -1.10 -7.43
CA LEU A 27 3.89 -0.22 -7.97
C LEU A 27 3.30 0.70 -6.89
N TRP A 28 3.13 0.22 -5.65
CA TRP A 28 2.71 1.05 -4.53
C TRP A 28 3.70 2.18 -4.30
N ALA A 29 4.99 1.87 -4.22
CA ALA A 29 6.06 2.84 -4.02
C ALA A 29 6.12 3.89 -5.15
N GLU A 30 6.08 3.44 -6.39
CA GLU A 30 6.07 4.31 -7.58
C GLU A 30 4.90 5.30 -7.56
N ASN A 31 3.70 4.83 -7.17
CA ASN A 31 2.53 5.68 -7.12
C ASN A 31 2.60 6.70 -5.97
N ILE A 32 3.13 6.35 -4.81
CA ILE A 32 3.38 7.30 -3.71
C ILE A 32 4.34 8.40 -4.17
N ILE A 33 5.45 8.04 -4.81
CA ILE A 33 6.41 9.00 -5.37
C ILE A 33 5.73 9.90 -6.41
N LYS A 34 4.91 9.32 -7.30
CA LYS A 34 4.21 10.05 -8.35
C LYS A 34 3.20 11.05 -7.81
N ILE A 35 2.48 10.73 -6.74
CA ILE A 35 1.58 11.69 -6.07
C ILE A 35 2.37 12.94 -5.63
N GLY A 36 3.52 12.75 -4.99
CA GLY A 36 4.40 13.84 -4.57
C GLY A 36 4.90 14.70 -5.72
N LYS A 37 5.30 14.07 -6.84
CA LYS A 37 5.73 14.80 -8.05
C LYS A 37 4.61 15.65 -8.65
N ILE A 38 3.41 15.07 -8.81
CA ILE A 38 2.23 15.81 -9.31
C ILE A 38 1.88 16.99 -8.39
N TYR A 39 2.02 16.80 -7.08
CA TYR A 39 1.81 17.87 -6.10
C TYR A 39 2.80 19.02 -6.28
N LEU A 40 4.10 18.73 -6.43
CA LEU A 40 5.14 19.75 -6.68
C LEU A 40 4.91 20.52 -7.99
N GLU A 41 4.43 19.84 -9.02
CA GLU A 41 4.08 20.41 -10.33
C GLU A 41 2.73 21.17 -10.30
N LYS A 42 2.08 21.26 -9.13
CA LYS A 42 0.75 21.87 -8.95
C LYS A 42 -0.35 21.23 -9.80
N GLY A 43 -0.17 19.95 -10.15
CA GLY A 43 -1.14 19.15 -10.90
C GLY A 43 -2.25 18.59 -10.02
N ASN A 44 -3.14 17.81 -10.62
CA ASN A 44 -4.29 17.20 -9.93
C ASN A 44 -3.89 15.94 -9.15
N TYR A 45 -3.06 16.11 -8.12
CA TYR A 45 -2.58 15.02 -7.27
C TYR A 45 -3.71 14.35 -6.46
N LYS A 46 -4.79 15.09 -6.14
CA LYS A 46 -5.91 14.55 -5.35
C LYS A 46 -6.67 13.47 -6.12
N ASP A 47 -6.97 13.70 -7.40
CA ASP A 47 -7.64 12.70 -8.24
C ASP A 47 -6.71 11.52 -8.52
N PHE A 48 -5.42 11.77 -8.70
CA PHE A 48 -4.45 10.69 -8.85
C PHE A 48 -4.38 9.83 -7.58
N ALA A 49 -4.32 10.44 -6.39
CA ALA A 49 -4.33 9.73 -5.11
C ALA A 49 -5.64 8.97 -4.86
N ARG A 50 -6.78 9.52 -5.26
CA ARG A 50 -8.08 8.84 -5.20
C ARG A 50 -8.08 7.55 -6.04
N ASN A 51 -7.55 7.61 -7.25
CA ASN A 51 -7.39 6.44 -8.12
C ASN A 51 -6.38 5.45 -7.56
N PHE A 52 -5.29 5.92 -6.95
CA PHE A 52 -4.33 5.08 -6.25
C PHE A 52 -5.00 4.30 -5.12
N VAL A 53 -5.70 4.95 -4.19
CA VAL A 53 -6.40 4.25 -3.08
C VAL A 53 -7.41 3.25 -3.62
N LYS A 54 -8.21 3.63 -4.65
CA LYS A 54 -9.20 2.76 -5.28
C LYS A 54 -8.59 1.49 -5.90
N ASN A 55 -7.41 1.62 -6.50
CA ASN A 55 -6.78 0.51 -7.22
C ASN A 55 -5.89 -0.36 -6.33
N PHE A 56 -5.33 0.20 -5.25
CA PHE A 56 -4.38 -0.53 -4.39
C PHE A 56 -5.01 -1.09 -3.11
N TYR A 57 -6.14 -0.54 -2.65
CA TYR A 57 -6.77 -0.96 -1.40
C TYR A 57 -8.16 -1.56 -1.63
N ALA A 58 -8.51 -2.55 -0.82
CA ALA A 58 -9.70 -3.37 -0.98
C ALA A 58 -11.00 -2.73 -0.45
N TYR A 59 -11.08 -1.41 -0.29
CA TYR A 59 -12.25 -0.73 0.31
C TYR A 59 -13.55 -0.94 -0.46
N ASP A 60 -13.50 -1.27 -1.75
CA ASP A 60 -14.67 -1.53 -2.58
C ASP A 60 -15.18 -2.98 -2.49
N ILE A 61 -14.39 -3.89 -1.92
CA ILE A 61 -14.76 -5.31 -1.80
C ILE A 61 -14.83 -5.81 -0.36
N GLY A 62 -14.41 -5.00 0.61
CA GLY A 62 -14.48 -5.41 2.01
C GLY A 62 -13.79 -4.47 2.98
N LYS A 63 -13.64 -4.93 4.21
CA LYS A 63 -12.96 -4.20 5.26
C LYS A 63 -11.45 -4.20 5.02
N VAL A 64 -10.84 -3.04 5.14
CA VAL A 64 -9.38 -2.86 5.15
C VAL A 64 -8.91 -2.53 6.56
N LEU A 65 -7.91 -3.26 7.04
CA LEU A 65 -7.23 -2.97 8.29
C LEU A 65 -6.01 -2.10 8.00
N PHE A 66 -6.16 -0.81 8.16
CA PHE A 66 -5.07 0.11 7.87
C PHE A 66 -4.72 0.97 9.10
N LYS A 67 -3.48 0.78 9.58
CA LYS A 67 -2.85 1.60 10.64
C LYS A 67 -1.53 2.14 10.09
N PRO A 68 -1.51 3.39 9.60
CA PRO A 68 -0.31 4.01 9.06
C PRO A 68 0.68 4.44 10.15
N THR A 69 1.94 4.71 9.75
CA THR A 69 3.02 5.09 10.65
C THR A 69 2.75 6.39 11.42
N LEU A 70 2.26 7.41 10.69
CA LEU A 70 2.11 8.77 11.23
C LEU A 70 0.68 9.07 11.70
N ALA A 71 0.04 8.11 12.33
CA ALA A 71 -1.29 8.26 12.91
C ALA A 71 -1.24 8.04 14.42
N SER A 72 -1.73 9.00 15.20
CA SER A 72 -1.67 8.97 16.66
C SER A 72 -3.05 9.01 17.33
N LYS A 73 -3.91 9.95 16.96
CA LYS A 73 -5.25 10.11 17.53
C LYS A 73 -6.25 9.22 16.79
N ASN A 74 -6.38 9.39 15.49
CA ASN A 74 -7.19 8.55 14.62
C ASN A 74 -6.28 7.47 14.01
N GLN A 75 -5.94 6.45 14.79
CA GLN A 75 -4.93 5.46 14.40
C GLN A 75 -5.33 4.60 13.20
N PHE A 76 -6.61 4.29 13.05
CA PHE A 76 -7.10 3.34 12.05
C PHE A 76 -7.84 4.05 10.92
N ARG A 77 -7.50 3.72 9.69
CA ARG A 77 -8.11 4.25 8.47
C ARG A 77 -9.12 3.24 7.94
N ASN A 78 -10.32 3.25 8.54
CA ASN A 78 -11.34 2.23 8.29
C ASN A 78 -12.11 2.43 7.00
N THR A 79 -12.10 3.65 6.44
CA THR A 79 -12.80 4.00 5.22
C THR A 79 -11.84 4.44 4.11
N PHE A 80 -12.34 4.44 2.89
CA PHE A 80 -11.62 4.96 1.72
C PHE A 80 -11.18 6.41 1.93
N ASP A 81 -12.08 7.26 2.45
CA ASP A 81 -11.78 8.68 2.67
C ASP A 81 -10.77 8.90 3.81
N ASP A 82 -10.77 8.05 4.85
CA ASP A 82 -9.73 8.08 5.89
C ASP A 82 -8.34 7.75 5.32
N ALA A 83 -8.26 6.74 4.45
CA ALA A 83 -7.00 6.39 3.79
C ALA A 83 -6.54 7.50 2.83
N LEU A 84 -7.46 8.07 2.05
CA LEU A 84 -7.15 9.20 1.17
C LEU A 84 -6.66 10.41 1.97
N SER A 85 -7.29 10.70 3.13
CA SER A 85 -6.87 11.77 4.04
C SER A 85 -5.41 11.59 4.47
N TYR A 86 -5.02 10.39 4.86
CA TYR A 86 -3.63 10.10 5.25
C TYR A 86 -2.63 10.40 4.13
N PHE A 87 -2.93 10.00 2.89
CA PHE A 87 -1.99 10.18 1.78
C PHE A 87 -1.88 11.61 1.29
N VAL A 88 -2.98 12.39 1.27
CA VAL A 88 -3.00 13.71 0.60
C VAL A 88 -3.64 14.83 1.40
N LYS A 89 -3.70 14.69 2.73
CA LYS A 89 -4.30 15.68 3.64
C LYS A 89 -5.77 15.94 3.31
N GLY A 90 -6.64 15.24 4.02
CA GLY A 90 -8.10 15.32 3.81
C GLY A 90 -8.83 15.83 5.05
N SER A 91 -9.85 15.06 5.47
CA SER A 91 -10.76 15.42 6.57
C SER A 91 -10.19 15.20 7.97
N ILE A 92 -9.18 14.31 8.13
CA ILE A 92 -8.59 14.01 9.44
C ILE A 92 -7.55 15.07 9.78
N GLN A 93 -7.77 15.78 10.89
CA GLN A 93 -7.01 16.98 11.25
C GLN A 93 -5.51 16.73 11.45
N GLU A 94 -5.11 15.54 11.96
CA GLU A 94 -3.69 15.21 12.19
C GLU A 94 -2.93 14.84 10.91
N ASP A 95 -3.64 14.62 9.79
CA ASP A 95 -3.01 14.21 8.54
C ASP A 95 -2.32 15.38 7.84
N GLU A 96 -1.05 15.17 7.52
CA GLU A 96 -0.24 16.15 6.78
C GLU A 96 -0.06 15.78 5.30
N GLY A 97 -0.57 14.61 4.89
CA GLY A 97 -0.39 14.07 3.55
C GLY A 97 0.95 13.33 3.40
N PHE A 98 0.96 12.05 3.71
CA PHE A 98 2.17 11.23 3.66
C PHE A 98 2.86 11.26 2.29
N ALA A 99 2.08 11.20 1.20
CA ALA A 99 2.63 11.26 -0.16
C ALA A 99 3.11 12.67 -0.55
N LEU A 100 2.63 13.72 0.15
CA LEU A 100 3.03 15.11 -0.10
C LEU A 100 4.38 15.48 0.55
N LYS A 101 5.01 14.54 1.28
CA LYS A 101 6.39 14.70 1.77
C LYS A 101 7.43 14.58 0.64
N CYS A 102 6.98 14.35 -0.60
CA CYS A 102 7.79 14.36 -1.81
C CYS A 102 8.97 13.37 -1.75
N TRP A 103 8.62 12.11 -1.59
CA TRP A 103 9.59 11.01 -1.60
C TRP A 103 10.24 10.87 -3.00
N ASP A 104 11.56 10.74 -3.03
CA ASP A 104 12.32 10.48 -4.26
C ASP A 104 12.53 9.00 -4.51
N ASN A 105 12.70 8.25 -3.41
CA ASN A 105 12.93 6.82 -3.46
C ASN A 105 12.21 6.11 -2.31
N ILE A 106 11.63 4.96 -2.64
CA ILE A 106 11.05 4.03 -1.68
C ILE A 106 11.53 2.64 -2.08
N ARG A 107 12.30 1.99 -1.23
CA ARG A 107 12.85 0.66 -1.49
C ARG A 107 12.48 -0.31 -0.37
N TYR A 108 12.44 -1.59 -0.69
CA TYR A 108 12.06 -2.65 0.23
C TYR A 108 13.26 -3.55 0.55
N GLU A 109 13.37 -3.97 1.81
CA GLU A 109 14.34 -4.95 2.29
C GLU A 109 13.66 -5.97 3.22
N ASP A 110 14.32 -7.10 3.44
CA ASP A 110 13.93 -8.16 4.38
C ASP A 110 12.47 -8.64 4.16
N ARG A 111 12.09 -8.85 2.90
CA ARG A 111 10.76 -9.35 2.56
C ARG A 111 10.56 -10.77 3.08
N ASN A 112 9.63 -10.94 4.02
CA ASN A 112 9.15 -12.23 4.49
C ASN A 112 7.71 -12.40 3.97
N ILE A 113 7.48 -13.40 3.15
CA ILE A 113 6.22 -13.58 2.42
C ILE A 113 5.62 -14.94 2.75
N VAL A 114 4.32 -14.97 3.05
CA VAL A 114 3.50 -16.19 3.20
C VAL A 114 2.35 -16.11 2.22
N ILE A 115 2.16 -17.15 1.43
CA ILE A 115 1.09 -17.26 0.43
C ILE A 115 0.14 -18.37 0.82
N LEU A 116 -1.17 -18.06 0.85
CA LEU A 116 -2.27 -18.97 1.19
C LEU A 116 -3.34 -18.85 0.10
N ASP A 117 -3.20 -19.62 -0.97
CA ASP A 117 -4.09 -19.59 -2.13
C ASP A 117 -4.26 -18.19 -2.73
N ASN A 118 -5.41 -17.54 -2.46
CA ASN A 118 -5.75 -16.18 -2.94
C ASN A 118 -5.49 -15.07 -1.91
N TYR A 119 -4.84 -15.42 -0.77
CA TYR A 119 -4.37 -14.50 0.25
C TYR A 119 -2.87 -14.57 0.38
N ALA A 120 -2.25 -13.44 0.72
CA ALA A 120 -0.84 -13.40 1.07
C ALA A 120 -0.57 -12.36 2.14
N PHE A 121 0.51 -12.60 2.91
CA PHE A 121 1.02 -11.68 3.89
C PHE A 121 2.49 -11.41 3.61
N ALA A 122 2.90 -10.16 3.79
CA ALA A 122 4.30 -9.77 3.68
C ALA A 122 4.69 -8.87 4.84
N MET A 123 5.82 -9.17 5.47
CA MET A 123 6.46 -8.32 6.48
C MET A 123 7.88 -7.99 6.05
N GLY A 124 8.37 -6.83 6.44
CA GLY A 124 9.73 -6.41 6.17
C GLY A 124 9.95 -4.96 6.49
N ASN A 125 10.97 -4.41 5.84
CA ASN A 125 11.33 -3.01 5.95
C ASN A 125 11.15 -2.29 4.62
N TYR A 126 10.71 -1.04 4.67
CA TYR A 126 10.80 -0.12 3.55
C TYR A 126 11.46 1.17 4.00
N PHE A 127 12.20 1.77 3.08
CA PHE A 127 13.04 2.93 3.34
C PHE A 127 12.58 4.08 2.46
N PHE A 128 12.32 5.21 3.09
CA PHE A 128 11.82 6.41 2.43
C PHE A 128 12.91 7.47 2.40
N LYS A 129 13.29 7.90 1.21
CA LYS A 129 14.22 9.01 0.99
C LYS A 129 13.46 10.19 0.38
N SER A 130 13.59 11.36 0.98
CA SER A 130 13.05 12.62 0.45
C SER A 130 14.15 13.40 -0.26
N SER A 131 13.79 14.17 -1.32
CA SER A 131 14.69 15.09 -2.02
C SER A 131 15.35 16.13 -1.12
N ASN A 132 14.72 16.42 0.01
CA ASN A 132 15.17 17.49 0.91
C ASN A 132 16.18 17.03 1.97
N THR A 133 16.48 15.73 2.05
CA THR A 133 17.39 15.18 3.05
C THR A 133 18.17 14.00 2.50
N ASP A 134 19.43 13.86 2.91
CA ASP A 134 20.26 12.69 2.58
C ASP A 134 19.92 11.45 3.41
N ASN A 135 19.07 11.59 4.42
CA ASN A 135 18.72 10.51 5.33
C ASN A 135 17.55 9.70 4.81
N GLU A 136 17.67 8.39 4.87
CA GLU A 136 16.55 7.46 4.69
C GLU A 136 15.83 7.22 6.03
N ILE A 137 14.51 7.14 5.98
CA ILE A 137 13.68 6.76 7.12
C ILE A 137 13.31 5.30 6.97
N LYS A 138 13.81 4.46 7.87
CA LYS A 138 13.41 3.06 7.98
C LYS A 138 12.04 2.97 8.63
N VAL A 139 11.14 2.22 8.02
CA VAL A 139 9.80 1.93 8.52
C VAL A 139 9.54 0.42 8.36
N GLU A 140 8.95 -0.18 9.37
CA GLU A 140 8.52 -1.57 9.36
C GLU A 140 7.12 -1.67 8.74
N TYR A 141 6.86 -2.73 7.97
CA TYR A 141 5.55 -2.95 7.38
C TYR A 141 5.03 -4.37 7.57
N THR A 142 3.72 -4.46 7.61
CA THR A 142 2.95 -5.67 7.40
C THR A 142 1.87 -5.39 6.38
N PHE A 143 1.90 -6.09 5.26
CA PHE A 143 0.86 -6.06 4.23
C PHE A 143 0.08 -7.38 4.22
N GLY A 144 -1.23 -7.30 4.05
CA GLY A 144 -2.08 -8.40 3.63
C GLY A 144 -2.64 -8.09 2.26
N TYR A 145 -2.63 -9.10 1.40
CA TYR A 145 -3.09 -9.00 0.01
C TYR A 145 -4.19 -10.00 -0.26
N ILE A 146 -5.14 -9.58 -1.11
CA ILE A 146 -6.12 -10.47 -1.72
C ILE A 146 -6.14 -10.28 -3.22
N LYS A 147 -6.37 -11.36 -3.96
CA LYS A 147 -6.51 -11.31 -5.41
C LYS A 147 -7.93 -10.93 -5.76
N LYS A 148 -8.13 -9.76 -6.35
CA LYS A 148 -9.43 -9.24 -6.75
C LYS A 148 -9.93 -9.86 -8.06
N ASN A 149 -8.99 -10.13 -8.98
CA ASN A 149 -9.18 -10.84 -10.24
C ASN A 149 -7.82 -11.40 -10.69
N GLU A 150 -7.77 -12.07 -11.85
CA GLU A 150 -6.57 -12.74 -12.34
C GLU A 150 -5.30 -11.87 -12.37
N GLN A 151 -5.43 -10.57 -12.55
CA GLN A 151 -4.31 -9.64 -12.73
C GLN A 151 -4.16 -8.59 -11.63
N HIS A 152 -5.09 -8.58 -10.65
CA HIS A 152 -5.17 -7.46 -9.71
C HIS A 152 -5.10 -7.91 -8.24
N LEU A 153 -4.00 -7.56 -7.60
CA LEU A 153 -3.74 -7.76 -6.19
C LEU A 153 -4.04 -6.47 -5.42
N VAL A 154 -4.87 -6.54 -4.37
CA VAL A 154 -5.24 -5.38 -3.56
C VAL A 154 -4.93 -5.63 -2.08
N ILE A 155 -4.65 -4.55 -1.36
CA ILE A 155 -4.29 -4.54 0.06
C ILE A 155 -5.54 -4.54 0.92
N ASN A 156 -5.68 -5.51 1.81
CA ASN A 156 -6.71 -5.56 2.85
C ASN A 156 -6.17 -5.40 4.27
N LEU A 157 -4.85 -5.49 4.44
CA LEU A 157 -4.14 -5.18 5.68
C LEU A 157 -2.91 -4.33 5.35
N HIS A 158 -2.75 -3.21 6.04
CA HIS A 158 -1.53 -2.39 5.99
C HIS A 158 -1.26 -1.84 7.38
N HIS A 159 -0.27 -2.37 8.05
CA HIS A 159 0.27 -1.81 9.28
C HIS A 159 1.71 -1.37 9.06
N SER A 160 2.04 -0.18 9.51
CA SER A 160 3.41 0.30 9.51
C SER A 160 3.76 1.04 10.79
N SER A 161 5.02 0.94 11.19
CA SER A 161 5.58 1.51 12.42
C SER A 161 7.03 1.92 12.24
N LEU A 162 7.48 2.85 13.06
CA LEU A 162 8.91 3.11 13.20
C LEU A 162 9.54 2.00 14.04
N PRO A 163 10.81 1.62 13.78
CA PRO A 163 11.55 0.71 14.63
C PRO A 163 11.61 1.19 16.08
N PHE A 164 11.53 0.25 17.00
CA PHE A 164 11.70 0.55 18.42
C PHE A 164 13.05 1.22 18.67
N LYS A 165 13.07 2.31 19.39
CA LYS A 165 14.30 2.99 19.83
C LYS A 165 14.49 2.73 21.32
N ASN A 166 15.62 2.14 21.71
CA ASN A 166 16.06 2.15 23.11
C ASN A 166 16.45 3.60 23.47
N ASN A 167 15.80 4.15 24.47
CA ASN A 167 16.18 5.44 25.07
C ASN A 167 17.44 5.28 25.90
#